data_3a2eb6bd23922c4db0d2b0c1bd05bf25
#
_entry.id   3a2eb6bd23922c4db0d2b0c1bd05bf25
#
_cell.length_a   1.000
_cell.length_b   1.000
_cell.length_c   1.000
_cell.angle_alpha   90.00
_cell.angle_beta   90.00
_cell.angle_gamma   90.00
#
_symmetry.space_group_name_H-M   'P 1'
#
loop_
_entity.id
_entity.type
_entity.pdbx_description
1 polymer ?
#
loop_
_entity_poly.entity_id
_entity_poly.type
_entity_poly.pdbx_seq_one_letter_code
_entity_poly.pdbx_strand_id
1 'polypeptide(L)'
;TSSFIVFIKPSLNEYLGMPQNRYNHVIMRLQEVTKGLLYGYVLIAFLQGILGAIGFYLFGIPSPLFWGLVMALFALIPLLGTGIVWVRASIFLLLQGLFENSNFLIFKGIGLFLYGLIIVSSIDNILKPKIMGHHAKIHPAIVMIGILGGVFVFGPVGALVGPFILALTIILLEEYVIVKQTSDKV
;
A
#
# COMPACT_ATOMS: atom_id res chain seq x y z
N THR A 1 -8.96 -15.78 6.45
CA THR A 1 -7.97 -16.02 5.36
C THR A 1 -7.83 -17.50 5.05
N SER A 2 -7.93 -18.39 6.05
CA SER A 2 -7.87 -19.85 5.84
C SER A 2 -9.04 -20.39 5.02
N SER A 3 -10.24 -19.85 5.19
CA SER A 3 -11.46 -20.37 4.53
C SER A 3 -11.48 -20.10 3.02
N PHE A 4 -10.94 -18.99 2.54
CA PHE A 4 -10.90 -18.65 1.11
C PHE A 4 -9.93 -19.59 0.35
N ILE A 5 -8.79 -19.92 0.98
CA ILE A 5 -7.79 -20.82 0.41
C ILE A 5 -8.32 -22.27 0.37
N VAL A 6 -9.08 -22.68 1.39
CA VAL A 6 -9.73 -24.02 1.42
C VAL A 6 -10.76 -24.17 0.29
N PHE A 7 -11.44 -23.09 -0.09
CA PHE A 7 -12.43 -23.10 -1.17
C PHE A 7 -11.80 -23.21 -2.57
N ILE A 8 -10.61 -22.63 -2.79
CA ILE A 8 -9.89 -22.67 -4.08
C ILE A 8 -9.08 -23.97 -4.23
N LYS A 9 -8.80 -24.64 -3.13
CA LYS A 9 -7.93 -25.83 -3.08
C LYS A 9 -8.29 -26.98 -4.03
N PRO A 10 -9.56 -27.40 -4.20
CA PRO A 10 -9.91 -28.50 -5.09
C PRO A 10 -9.79 -28.14 -6.57
N SER A 11 -10.20 -26.90 -6.92
CA SER A 11 -10.30 -26.46 -8.31
C SER A 11 -8.94 -26.28 -8.99
N LEU A 12 -7.94 -25.74 -8.29
CA LEU A 12 -6.61 -25.48 -8.85
C LEU A 12 -5.81 -26.77 -9.09
N ASN A 13 -5.97 -27.78 -8.25
CA ASN A 13 -5.27 -29.05 -8.41
C ASN A 13 -5.74 -29.84 -9.65
N GLU A 14 -7.02 -29.73 -9.96
CA GLU A 14 -7.66 -30.42 -11.10
C GLU A 14 -7.34 -29.71 -12.43
N TYR A 15 -7.26 -28.38 -12.43
CA TYR A 15 -6.97 -27.59 -13.64
C TYR A 15 -5.48 -27.49 -14.00
N LEU A 16 -4.57 -27.52 -13.01
CA LEU A 16 -3.14 -27.31 -13.27
C LEU A 16 -2.32 -28.58 -13.42
N GLY A 17 -2.88 -29.76 -13.09
CA GLY A 17 -2.18 -31.06 -13.22
C GLY A 17 -0.84 -31.15 -12.48
N MET A 18 -0.64 -30.30 -11.46
CA MET A 18 0.63 -30.19 -10.74
C MET A 18 0.77 -31.25 -9.66
N PRO A 19 1.99 -31.80 -9.43
CA PRO A 19 2.27 -32.68 -8.30
C PRO A 19 1.93 -31.96 -6.97
N GLN A 20 1.36 -32.69 -6.01
CA GLN A 20 0.88 -32.20 -4.73
C GLN A 20 1.92 -31.35 -3.97
N ASN A 21 3.20 -31.74 -4.05
CA ASN A 21 4.30 -31.00 -3.39
C ASN A 21 4.50 -29.58 -3.96
N ARG A 22 4.36 -29.42 -5.27
CA ARG A 22 4.49 -28.11 -5.93
C ARG A 22 3.30 -27.21 -5.64
N TYR A 23 2.10 -27.77 -5.68
CA TYR A 23 0.89 -27.09 -5.30
C TYR A 23 1.00 -26.50 -3.88
N ASN A 24 1.44 -27.28 -2.91
CA ASN A 24 1.64 -26.80 -1.54
C ASN A 24 2.69 -25.68 -1.46
N HIS A 25 3.75 -25.75 -2.26
CA HIS A 25 4.77 -24.70 -2.34
C HIS A 25 4.20 -23.37 -2.87
N VAL A 26 3.41 -23.40 -3.95
CA VAL A 26 2.72 -22.20 -4.49
C VAL A 26 1.80 -21.59 -3.45
N ILE A 27 0.98 -22.40 -2.78
CA ILE A 27 0.06 -21.90 -1.74
C ILE A 27 0.81 -21.28 -0.56
N MET A 28 1.88 -21.91 -0.08
CA MET A 28 2.69 -21.34 1.00
C MET A 28 3.31 -20.01 0.59
N ARG A 29 3.85 -19.92 -0.61
CA ARG A 29 4.45 -18.68 -1.13
C ARG A 29 3.42 -17.57 -1.31
N LEU A 30 2.22 -17.89 -1.80
CA LEU A 30 1.09 -16.96 -1.87
C LEU A 30 0.68 -16.45 -0.48
N GLN A 31 0.63 -17.32 0.52
CA GLN A 31 0.33 -16.93 1.89
C GLN A 31 1.40 -16.00 2.47
N GLU A 32 2.68 -16.29 2.25
CA GLU A 32 3.78 -15.43 2.69
C GLU A 32 3.70 -14.04 2.07
N VAL A 33 3.52 -13.97 0.75
CA VAL A 33 3.39 -12.71 0.02
C VAL A 33 2.18 -11.92 0.51
N THR A 34 1.02 -12.58 0.64
CA THR A 34 -0.21 -11.94 1.12
C THR A 34 -0.02 -11.37 2.53
N LYS A 35 0.53 -12.14 3.45
CA LYS A 35 0.85 -11.68 4.80
C LYS A 35 1.83 -10.51 4.76
N GLY A 36 2.90 -10.63 3.98
CA GLY A 36 3.91 -9.57 3.84
C GLY A 36 3.33 -8.25 3.34
N LEU A 37 2.47 -8.30 2.32
CA LEU A 37 1.79 -7.13 1.79
C LEU A 37 0.85 -6.51 2.83
N LEU A 38 0.04 -7.32 3.53
CA LEU A 38 -0.87 -6.83 4.57
C LEU A 38 -0.12 -6.19 5.74
N TYR A 39 0.96 -6.83 6.22
CA TYR A 39 1.83 -6.24 7.25
C TYR A 39 2.43 -4.91 6.78
N GLY A 40 2.89 -4.85 5.53
CA GLY A 40 3.40 -3.62 4.94
C GLY A 40 2.37 -2.50 4.95
N TYR A 41 1.13 -2.77 4.55
CA TYR A 41 0.05 -1.78 4.58
C TYR A 41 -0.25 -1.27 5.98
N VAL A 42 -0.38 -2.16 6.97
CA VAL A 42 -0.67 -1.78 8.36
C VAL A 42 0.47 -0.95 8.95
N LEU A 43 1.72 -1.38 8.74
CA LEU A 43 2.89 -0.65 9.22
C LEU A 43 2.97 0.75 8.64
N ILE A 44 2.74 0.90 7.34
CA ILE A 44 2.75 2.19 6.66
C ILE A 44 1.61 3.07 7.15
N ALA A 45 0.41 2.53 7.32
CA ALA A 45 -0.72 3.27 7.86
C ALA A 45 -0.41 3.83 9.25
N PHE A 46 0.22 3.03 10.10
CA PHE A 46 0.66 3.46 11.41
C PHE A 46 1.70 4.58 11.35
N LEU A 47 2.74 4.43 10.51
CA LEU A 47 3.76 5.45 10.31
C LEU A 47 3.15 6.77 9.77
N GLN A 48 2.25 6.70 8.81
CA GLN A 48 1.58 7.88 8.26
C GLN A 48 0.67 8.56 9.27
N GLY A 49 0.02 7.79 10.14
CA GLY A 49 -0.75 8.33 11.25
C GLY A 49 0.10 9.12 12.23
N ILE A 50 1.26 8.57 12.61
CA ILE A 50 2.22 9.27 13.50
C ILE A 50 2.74 10.54 12.84
N LEU A 51 3.20 10.47 11.60
CA LEU A 51 3.72 11.63 10.87
C LEU A 51 2.63 12.67 10.63
N GLY A 52 1.40 12.23 10.36
CA GLY A 52 0.24 13.13 10.29
C GLY A 52 0.01 13.86 11.60
N ALA A 53 -0.01 13.14 12.72
CA ALA A 53 -0.18 13.73 14.04
C ALA A 53 0.93 14.74 14.37
N ILE A 54 2.19 14.43 14.04
CA ILE A 54 3.33 15.35 14.22
C ILE A 54 3.13 16.59 13.35
N GLY A 55 2.82 16.43 12.06
CA GLY A 55 2.56 17.57 11.17
C GLY A 55 1.42 18.46 11.67
N PHE A 56 0.30 17.87 12.04
CA PHE A 56 -0.85 18.62 12.56
C PHE A 56 -0.53 19.35 13.86
N TYR A 57 0.26 18.74 14.75
CA TYR A 57 0.74 19.37 15.98
C TYR A 57 1.65 20.58 15.67
N LEU A 58 2.63 20.42 14.79
CA LEU A 58 3.59 21.47 14.44
C LEU A 58 2.91 22.70 13.82
N PHE A 59 1.90 22.47 12.98
CA PHE A 59 1.19 23.57 12.31
C PHE A 59 -0.05 24.04 13.06
N GLY A 60 -0.32 23.49 14.26
CA GLY A 60 -1.35 23.98 15.17
C GLY A 60 -2.78 23.60 14.78
N ILE A 61 -2.96 22.48 14.12
CA ILE A 61 -4.30 21.90 13.91
C ILE A 61 -4.83 21.37 15.24
N PRO A 62 -6.08 21.70 15.63
CA PRO A 62 -6.68 21.18 16.85
C PRO A 62 -6.83 19.66 16.82
N SER A 63 -6.64 19.01 17.96
CA SER A 63 -6.74 17.55 18.10
C SER A 63 -5.85 16.76 17.14
N PRO A 64 -4.51 16.99 17.12
CA PRO A 64 -3.60 16.42 16.13
C PRO A 64 -3.55 14.88 16.16
N LEU A 65 -3.70 14.26 17.34
CA LEU A 65 -3.76 12.81 17.49
C LEU A 65 -5.02 12.22 16.84
N PHE A 66 -6.15 12.89 16.97
CA PHE A 66 -7.38 12.46 16.30
C PHE A 66 -7.22 12.48 14.77
N TRP A 67 -6.71 13.59 14.22
CA TRP A 67 -6.48 13.71 12.78
C TRP A 67 -5.38 12.80 12.28
N GLY A 68 -4.37 12.51 13.10
CA GLY A 68 -3.36 11.49 12.81
C GLY A 68 -3.97 10.09 12.71
N LEU A 69 -4.90 9.73 13.63
CA LEU A 69 -5.63 8.47 13.56
C LEU A 69 -6.51 8.39 12.30
N VAL A 70 -7.24 9.45 11.99
CA VAL A 70 -8.01 9.56 10.74
C VAL A 70 -7.09 9.35 9.54
N MET A 71 -5.92 9.99 9.53
CA MET A 71 -4.94 9.84 8.46
C MET A 71 -4.41 8.41 8.36
N ALA A 72 -4.18 7.71 9.47
CA ALA A 72 -3.81 6.29 9.46
C ALA A 72 -4.88 5.41 8.82
N LEU A 73 -6.16 5.64 9.11
CA LEU A 73 -7.27 4.91 8.50
C LEU A 73 -7.34 5.18 6.99
N PHE A 74 -7.22 6.45 6.59
CA PHE A 74 -7.20 6.81 5.17
C PHE A 74 -5.95 6.30 4.44
N ALA A 75 -4.81 6.13 5.12
CA ALA A 75 -3.60 5.57 4.55
C ALA A 75 -3.75 4.13 4.04
N LEU A 76 -4.76 3.41 4.52
CA LEU A 76 -5.13 2.10 3.99
C LEU A 76 -5.69 2.18 2.57
N ILE A 77 -6.17 3.36 2.15
CA ILE A 77 -6.62 3.62 0.78
C ILE A 77 -5.45 4.25 0.01
N PRO A 78 -4.77 3.48 -0.86
CA PRO A 78 -3.57 3.98 -1.54
C PRO A 78 -3.85 5.16 -2.46
N LEU A 79 -2.83 6.03 -2.68
CA LEU A 79 -2.79 7.18 -3.58
C LEU A 79 -3.65 8.39 -3.17
N LEU A 80 -4.86 8.19 -2.67
CA LEU A 80 -5.77 9.30 -2.34
C LEU A 80 -5.91 9.50 -0.83
N GLY A 81 -5.71 8.45 -0.03
CA GLY A 81 -6.14 8.41 1.35
C GLY A 81 -5.53 9.52 2.22
N THR A 82 -4.22 9.56 2.34
CA THR A 82 -3.56 10.56 3.20
C THR A 82 -3.68 11.98 2.65
N GLY A 83 -3.63 12.14 1.32
CA GLY A 83 -3.79 13.42 0.64
C GLY A 83 -5.11 14.10 0.97
N ILE A 84 -6.20 13.33 1.04
CA ILE A 84 -7.53 13.87 1.39
C ILE A 84 -7.49 14.57 2.77
N VAL A 85 -6.70 14.05 3.70
CA VAL A 85 -6.67 14.58 5.07
C VAL A 85 -5.76 15.81 5.17
N TRP A 86 -4.48 15.69 4.80
CA TRP A 86 -3.54 16.79 4.99
C TRP A 86 -3.75 17.96 4.01
N VAL A 87 -4.20 17.69 2.77
CA VAL A 87 -4.53 18.78 1.81
C VAL A 87 -5.70 19.61 2.33
N ARG A 88 -6.78 18.96 2.81
CA ARG A 88 -7.92 19.69 3.39
C ARG A 88 -7.52 20.50 4.62
N ALA A 89 -6.70 19.93 5.50
CA ALA A 89 -6.20 20.66 6.66
C ALA A 89 -5.36 21.88 6.26
N SER A 90 -4.51 21.76 5.23
CA SER A 90 -3.73 22.88 4.70
C SER A 90 -4.61 23.97 4.11
N ILE A 91 -5.59 23.58 3.27
CA ILE A 91 -6.56 24.53 2.68
C ILE A 91 -7.35 25.23 3.78
N PHE A 92 -7.78 24.51 4.81
CA PHE A 92 -8.50 25.11 5.94
C PHE A 92 -7.68 26.21 6.62
N LEU A 93 -6.40 25.98 6.93
CA LEU A 93 -5.52 26.98 7.51
C LEU A 93 -5.30 28.17 6.57
N LEU A 94 -5.14 27.94 5.27
CA LEU A 94 -4.99 29.01 4.28
C LEU A 94 -6.24 29.90 4.21
N LEU A 95 -7.42 29.30 4.14
CA LEU A 95 -8.67 30.05 4.12
C LEU A 95 -8.88 30.82 5.40
N GLN A 96 -8.64 30.21 6.56
CA GLN A 96 -8.73 30.89 7.84
C GLN A 96 -7.77 32.08 7.90
N GLY A 97 -6.52 31.91 7.44
CA GLY A 97 -5.54 32.99 7.38
C GLY A 97 -5.97 34.16 6.48
N LEU A 98 -6.62 33.87 5.36
CA LEU A 98 -7.17 34.89 4.46
C LEU A 98 -8.35 35.66 5.11
N PHE A 99 -9.26 34.93 5.75
CA PHE A 99 -10.43 35.59 6.43
C PHE A 99 -10.03 36.41 7.65
N GLU A 100 -9.03 35.97 8.42
CA GLU A 100 -8.55 36.65 9.61
C GLU A 100 -7.45 37.66 9.29
N ASN A 101 -7.05 37.85 8.02
CA ASN A 101 -5.91 38.66 7.59
C ASN A 101 -4.62 38.34 8.36
N SER A 102 -4.42 37.07 8.70
CA SER A 102 -3.30 36.56 9.48
C SER A 102 -2.25 35.91 8.61
N ASN A 103 -1.17 36.62 8.32
CA ASN A 103 -0.02 36.07 7.61
C ASN A 103 0.54 34.83 8.31
N PHE A 104 0.46 34.75 9.63
CA PHE A 104 0.94 33.58 10.39
C PHE A 104 0.17 32.31 10.07
N LEU A 105 -1.16 32.39 9.96
CA LEU A 105 -1.98 31.23 9.56
C LEU A 105 -1.73 30.83 8.10
N ILE A 106 -1.51 31.79 7.21
CA ILE A 106 -1.15 31.53 5.82
C ILE A 106 0.17 30.76 5.75
N PHE A 107 1.20 31.19 6.49
CA PHE A 107 2.48 30.48 6.57
C PHE A 107 2.33 29.05 7.13
N LYS A 108 1.49 28.86 8.13
CA LYS A 108 1.17 27.53 8.67
C LYS A 108 0.50 26.63 7.61
N GLY A 109 -0.45 27.16 6.86
CA GLY A 109 -1.13 26.45 5.79
C GLY A 109 -0.17 26.01 4.68
N ILE A 110 0.70 26.92 4.21
CA ILE A 110 1.75 26.62 3.23
C ILE A 110 2.73 25.59 3.79
N GLY A 111 3.18 25.76 5.03
CA GLY A 111 4.10 24.83 5.70
C GLY A 111 3.53 23.43 5.84
N LEU A 112 2.25 23.30 6.23
CA LEU A 112 1.58 22.00 6.31
C LEU A 112 1.43 21.37 4.92
N PHE A 113 1.15 22.16 3.88
CA PHE A 113 1.08 21.69 2.51
C PHE A 113 2.43 21.14 2.04
N LEU A 114 3.51 21.86 2.24
CA LEU A 114 4.87 21.43 1.89
C LEU A 114 5.29 20.18 2.69
N TYR A 115 4.98 20.15 3.99
CA TYR A 115 5.22 18.96 4.83
C TYR A 115 4.49 17.73 4.27
N GLY A 116 3.21 17.86 3.94
CA GLY A 116 2.43 16.79 3.34
C GLY A 116 2.98 16.34 2.00
N LEU A 117 3.34 17.31 1.13
CA LEU A 117 3.86 17.03 -0.20
C LEU A 117 5.25 16.36 -0.15
N ILE A 118 6.15 16.81 0.71
CA ILE A 118 7.52 16.29 0.76
C ILE A 118 7.61 15.04 1.63
N ILE A 119 7.13 15.11 2.88
CA ILE A 119 7.34 14.04 3.85
C ILE A 119 6.29 12.93 3.67
N VAL A 120 5.01 13.27 3.67
CA VAL A 120 3.95 12.27 3.61
C VAL A 120 3.91 11.57 2.26
N SER A 121 4.00 12.33 1.15
CA SER A 121 4.00 11.74 -0.20
C SER A 121 5.23 10.88 -0.49
N SER A 122 6.38 11.18 0.13
CA SER A 122 7.58 10.34 -0.02
C SER A 122 7.37 8.94 0.55
N ILE A 123 6.54 8.79 1.58
CA ILE A 123 6.18 7.48 2.13
C ILE A 123 5.38 6.68 1.11
N ASP A 124 4.37 7.30 0.50
CA ASP A 124 3.54 6.61 -0.49
C ASP A 124 4.34 6.19 -1.73
N ASN A 125 5.24 7.04 -2.21
CA ASN A 125 5.94 6.81 -3.47
C ASN A 125 7.23 5.98 -3.33
N ILE A 126 7.92 6.04 -2.20
CA ILE A 126 9.23 5.41 -2.01
C ILE A 126 9.18 4.33 -0.93
N LEU A 127 8.71 4.70 0.27
CA LEU A 127 8.81 3.84 1.44
C LEU A 127 7.80 2.69 1.38
N LYS A 128 6.59 2.95 0.89
CA LYS A 128 5.51 1.97 0.77
C LYS A 128 5.90 0.78 -0.11
N PRO A 129 6.34 0.96 -1.38
CA PRO A 129 6.78 -0.16 -2.20
C PRO A 129 7.97 -0.90 -1.60
N LYS A 130 8.91 -0.17 -0.95
CA LYS A 130 10.10 -0.76 -0.33
C LYS A 130 9.77 -1.64 0.87
N ILE A 131 8.92 -1.15 1.78
CA ILE A 131 8.49 -1.91 2.97
C ILE A 131 7.66 -3.12 2.54
N MET A 132 6.70 -2.93 1.64
CA MET A 132 5.85 -4.02 1.17
C MET A 132 6.65 -5.09 0.43
N GLY A 133 7.56 -4.70 -0.46
CA GLY A 133 8.43 -5.61 -1.19
C GLY A 133 9.32 -6.43 -0.25
N HIS A 134 9.91 -5.79 0.77
CA HIS A 134 10.74 -6.47 1.76
C HIS A 134 9.95 -7.54 2.55
N HIS A 135 8.77 -7.18 3.06
CA HIS A 135 7.95 -8.12 3.83
C HIS A 135 7.33 -9.23 2.98
N ALA A 136 6.98 -8.92 1.73
CA ALA A 136 6.45 -9.90 0.80
C ALA A 136 7.54 -10.73 0.08
N LYS A 137 8.82 -10.43 0.32
CA LYS A 137 9.97 -11.08 -0.34
C LYS A 137 9.92 -10.95 -1.88
N ILE A 138 9.40 -9.84 -2.38
CA ILE A 138 9.34 -9.50 -3.80
C ILE A 138 10.05 -8.16 -4.05
N HIS A 139 10.52 -7.96 -5.28
CA HIS A 139 11.23 -6.72 -5.61
C HIS A 139 10.32 -5.50 -5.48
N PRO A 140 10.73 -4.40 -4.83
CA PRO A 140 9.91 -3.19 -4.64
C PRO A 140 9.32 -2.62 -5.93
N ALA A 141 10.05 -2.71 -7.06
CA ALA A 141 9.57 -2.27 -8.35
C ALA A 141 8.31 -3.03 -8.81
N ILE A 142 8.20 -4.33 -8.50
CA ILE A 142 7.04 -5.16 -8.82
C ILE A 142 5.83 -4.67 -8.03
N VAL A 143 6.01 -4.36 -6.74
CA VAL A 143 4.96 -3.78 -5.90
C VAL A 143 4.50 -2.44 -6.48
N MET A 144 5.45 -1.58 -6.87
CA MET A 144 5.16 -0.27 -7.47
C MET A 144 4.38 -0.40 -8.78
N ILE A 145 4.80 -1.29 -9.68
CA ILE A 145 4.08 -1.60 -10.93
C ILE A 145 2.69 -2.14 -10.62
N GLY A 146 2.57 -3.01 -9.62
CA GLY A 146 1.28 -3.54 -9.16
C GLY A 146 0.35 -2.46 -8.67
N ILE A 147 0.85 -1.53 -7.85
CA ILE A 147 0.07 -0.40 -7.34
C ILE A 147 -0.39 0.48 -8.51
N LEU A 148 0.52 0.92 -9.36
CA LEU A 148 0.21 1.82 -10.48
C LEU A 148 -0.71 1.14 -11.50
N GLY A 149 -0.36 -0.06 -11.97
CA GLY A 149 -1.17 -0.83 -12.92
C GLY A 149 -2.54 -1.19 -12.35
N GLY A 150 -2.60 -1.58 -11.07
CA GLY A 150 -3.86 -1.85 -10.39
C GLY A 150 -4.77 -0.65 -10.34
N VAL A 151 -4.22 0.55 -10.04
CA VAL A 151 -5.00 1.80 -10.04
C VAL A 151 -5.55 2.12 -11.42
N PHE A 152 -4.76 1.93 -12.46
CA PHE A 152 -5.22 2.16 -13.84
C PHE A 152 -6.39 1.25 -14.24
N VAL A 153 -6.39 -0.01 -13.79
CA VAL A 153 -7.39 -1.01 -14.19
C VAL A 153 -8.61 -1.01 -13.27
N PHE A 154 -8.39 -0.92 -11.95
CA PHE A 154 -9.43 -1.09 -10.92
C PHE A 154 -9.70 0.17 -10.10
N GLY A 155 -9.11 1.31 -10.47
CA GLY A 155 -9.20 2.55 -9.70
C GLY A 155 -8.50 2.43 -8.32
N PRO A 156 -8.93 3.20 -7.30
CA PRO A 156 -8.27 3.24 -5.99
C PRO A 156 -8.13 1.87 -5.31
N VAL A 157 -9.10 0.97 -5.49
CA VAL A 157 -9.08 -0.40 -4.96
C VAL A 157 -7.96 -1.21 -5.61
N GLY A 158 -7.64 -0.92 -6.88
CA GLY A 158 -6.58 -1.57 -7.63
C GLY A 158 -5.19 -1.37 -7.03
N ALA A 159 -4.96 -0.29 -6.30
CA ALA A 159 -3.69 -0.09 -5.60
C ALA A 159 -3.47 -1.13 -4.48
N LEU A 160 -4.53 -1.68 -3.91
CA LEU A 160 -4.45 -2.81 -2.97
C LEU A 160 -4.34 -4.15 -3.73
N VAL A 161 -5.20 -4.36 -4.71
CA VAL A 161 -5.35 -5.63 -5.42
C VAL A 161 -4.23 -5.88 -6.43
N GLY A 162 -3.71 -4.82 -7.07
CA GLY A 162 -2.68 -4.91 -8.11
C GLY A 162 -1.40 -5.65 -7.68
N PRO A 163 -0.77 -5.30 -6.55
CA PRO A 163 0.40 -6.03 -6.05
C PRO A 163 0.13 -7.51 -5.80
N PHE A 164 -1.08 -7.87 -5.35
CA PHE A 164 -1.46 -9.28 -5.15
C PHE A 164 -1.58 -10.03 -6.47
N ILE A 165 -2.22 -9.43 -7.48
CA ILE A 165 -2.35 -10.03 -8.81
C ILE A 165 -0.98 -10.22 -9.45
N LEU A 166 -0.12 -9.19 -9.41
CA LEU A 166 1.24 -9.32 -9.96
C LEU A 166 2.07 -10.36 -9.24
N ALA A 167 2.03 -10.40 -7.91
CA ALA A 167 2.74 -11.41 -7.14
C ALA A 167 2.26 -12.83 -7.49
N LEU A 168 0.95 -13.04 -7.62
CA LEU A 168 0.36 -14.31 -8.06
C LEU A 168 0.87 -14.69 -9.44
N THR A 169 0.83 -13.76 -10.39
CA THR A 169 1.29 -14.00 -11.77
C THR A 169 2.77 -14.43 -11.81
N ILE A 170 3.63 -13.73 -11.04
CA ILE A 170 5.06 -14.07 -10.99
C ILE A 170 5.29 -15.44 -10.39
N ILE A 171 4.62 -15.78 -9.28
CA ILE A 171 4.76 -17.10 -8.66
C ILE A 171 4.34 -18.21 -9.62
N LEU A 172 3.23 -18.02 -10.35
CA LEU A 172 2.77 -19.00 -11.33
C LEU A 172 3.72 -19.13 -12.54
N LEU A 173 4.29 -18.01 -13.00
CA LEU A 173 5.28 -18.03 -14.09
C LEU A 173 6.58 -18.71 -13.66
N GLU A 174 7.10 -18.45 -12.48
CA GLU A 174 8.28 -19.12 -11.93
C GLU A 174 8.08 -20.64 -11.90
N GLU A 175 6.94 -21.10 -11.39
CA GLU A 175 6.62 -22.52 -11.33
C GLU A 175 6.48 -23.14 -12.73
N TYR A 176 5.85 -22.45 -13.68
CA TYR A 176 5.71 -22.91 -15.06
C TYR A 176 7.08 -23.09 -15.74
N VAL A 177 7.99 -22.14 -15.58
CA VAL A 177 9.35 -22.21 -16.15
C VAL A 177 10.14 -23.38 -15.56
N ILE A 178 10.02 -23.62 -14.24
CA ILE A 178 10.69 -24.74 -13.57
C ILE A 178 10.16 -26.09 -14.09
N VAL A 179 8.84 -26.20 -14.29
CA VAL A 179 8.21 -27.42 -14.85
C VAL A 179 8.76 -27.71 -16.23
N LYS A 180 8.81 -26.71 -17.11
CA LYS A 180 9.28 -26.85 -18.48
C LYS A 180 10.75 -27.28 -18.53
N GLN A 181 11.63 -26.67 -17.74
CA GLN A 181 13.04 -27.01 -17.68
C GLN A 181 13.30 -28.44 -17.14
N THR A 182 12.41 -28.94 -16.29
CA THR A 182 12.51 -30.33 -15.78
C THR A 182 12.02 -31.35 -16.81
N SER A 183 11.01 -30.99 -17.61
CA SER A 183 10.48 -31.83 -18.69
C SER A 183 11.44 -31.98 -19.89
N ASP A 184 12.18 -30.89 -20.21
CA ASP A 184 13.13 -30.88 -21.33
C ASP A 184 14.46 -31.65 -21.01
N LYS A 185 14.65 -32.10 -19.78
CA LYS A 185 15.84 -32.87 -19.34
C LYS A 185 15.60 -34.38 -19.19
N VAL A 186 14.40 -34.84 -19.44
CA VAL A 186 13.99 -36.28 -19.45
C VAL A 186 13.75 -36.73 -20.87
#